data_62e3910cdb6b7975a771e562c3ce1412
#
_entry.id   62e3910cdb6b7975a771e562c3ce1412
#
_cell.length_a   1.000
_cell.length_b   1.000
_cell.length_c   1.000
_cell.angle_alpha   90.00
_cell.angle_beta   90.00
_cell.angle_gamma   90.00
#
_symmetry.space_group_name_H-M   'P 1'
#
loop_
_entity.id
_entity.type
_entity.pdbx_description
1 polymer ?
#
loop_
_entity_poly.entity_id
_entity_poly.type
_entity_poly.pdbx_seq_one_letter_code
_entity_poly.pdbx_strand_id
1 'polypeptide(L)'
;MFAVEGNHYGLRDGGAVFYDEMKSFLTDLSFHQSAHDPCLWYKSLDNDGTTPPTVADGSTSTGSLDIDHGSDNWCIILLYVDDLLALFSGTTREYFMSRMAERFHQSPDSDIVSRVTNYCGYEITQSDDNRTANIRTPKVYKKLMRVCDHIGLQHLYTDPATSPFPANAIPDMAAPESDDNPIVPDDEFPLRSFLGSCAWAVLANRPAEIFYLAMLLQHMHRPTAAVVRCVKHFTSYLLGTRDDPLVYVASDDFTHTFYADSSHGNVDFKGVIGRLSMAGKNPFAWRCRLPKVVTLSSRDAELMASIHAARSMISFGIMLRELGLHPGGPLPLYTDSKATQLSATSDLVHPESRWNGIRIRWLQQQVAHGLVKVIWCSGADMLADVMTKVLAVSAFFAIRSVLMNLVHRTG
;
A
#
# COMPACT_ATOMS: atom_id res chain seq x y z
N MET A 1 45.58 -15.99 -3.29
CA MET A 1 44.59 -15.13 -2.63
C MET A 1 44.29 -14.04 -3.65
N PHE A 2 43.15 -14.08 -4.30
CA PHE A 2 42.76 -13.05 -5.29
C PHE A 2 42.10 -11.91 -4.51
N ALA A 3 42.63 -10.69 -4.63
CA ALA A 3 41.96 -9.50 -4.14
C ALA A 3 40.81 -9.19 -5.09
N VAL A 4 39.60 -9.12 -4.55
CA VAL A 4 38.41 -8.69 -5.28
C VAL A 4 38.31 -7.18 -5.05
N GLU A 5 38.60 -6.40 -6.10
CA GLU A 5 38.39 -4.95 -6.07
C GLU A 5 36.96 -4.65 -6.52
N GLY A 6 36.23 -3.95 -5.65
CA GLY A 6 34.83 -3.54 -5.89
C GLY A 6 33.79 -4.45 -5.23
N ASN A 7 32.57 -3.96 -5.18
CA ASN A 7 31.43 -4.72 -4.66
C ASN A 7 30.90 -5.70 -5.70
N HIS A 8 30.82 -6.97 -5.33
CA HIS A 8 30.23 -8.00 -6.17
C HIS A 8 28.74 -8.19 -5.85
N TYR A 9 27.97 -8.37 -6.90
CA TYR A 9 26.57 -8.77 -6.83
C TYR A 9 26.41 -10.03 -5.98
N GLY A 10 25.55 -9.95 -4.96
CA GLY A 10 25.29 -11.06 -4.03
C GLY A 10 26.04 -11.01 -2.70
N LEU A 11 26.88 -10.00 -2.46
CA LEU A 11 27.43 -9.74 -1.12
C LEU A 11 26.33 -9.20 -0.19
N ARG A 12 26.45 -9.56 1.11
CA ARG A 12 25.45 -9.19 2.12
C ARG A 12 25.22 -7.68 2.24
N ASP A 13 26.24 -6.89 1.96
CA ASP A 13 26.26 -5.42 2.06
C ASP A 13 26.11 -4.74 0.70
N GLY A 14 25.99 -5.50 -0.41
CA GLY A 14 25.97 -4.98 -1.77
C GLY A 14 24.84 -3.97 -2.02
N GLY A 15 23.65 -4.25 -1.52
CA GLY A 15 22.50 -3.34 -1.63
C GLY A 15 22.66 -2.04 -0.85
N ALA A 16 23.29 -2.08 0.34
CA ALA A 16 23.55 -0.87 1.13
C ALA A 16 24.59 0.02 0.45
N VAL A 17 25.66 -0.57 -0.07
CA VAL A 17 26.72 0.19 -0.77
C VAL A 17 26.18 0.80 -2.07
N PHE A 18 25.37 0.08 -2.84
CA PHE A 18 24.73 0.64 -4.02
C PHE A 18 23.80 1.81 -3.66
N TYR A 19 23.00 1.66 -2.61
CA TYR A 19 22.14 2.74 -2.12
C TYR A 19 22.94 3.99 -1.73
N ASP A 20 24.04 3.82 -0.98
CA ASP A 20 24.89 4.94 -0.55
C ASP A 20 25.57 5.63 -1.74
N GLU A 21 26.02 4.88 -2.75
CA GLU A 21 26.59 5.42 -3.98
C GLU A 21 25.53 6.20 -4.80
N MET A 22 24.33 5.64 -4.96
CA MET A 22 23.23 6.33 -5.63
C MET A 22 22.76 7.56 -4.85
N LYS A 23 22.72 7.49 -3.54
CA LYS A 23 22.43 8.64 -2.67
C LYS A 23 23.46 9.77 -2.87
N SER A 24 24.77 9.43 -2.90
CA SER A 24 25.82 10.40 -3.20
C SER A 24 25.62 11.02 -4.58
N PHE A 25 25.40 10.20 -5.59
CA PHE A 25 25.17 10.66 -6.96
C PHE A 25 23.95 11.60 -7.08
N LEU A 26 22.80 11.23 -6.49
CA LEU A 26 21.60 12.06 -6.51
C LEU A 26 21.81 13.38 -5.75
N THR A 27 22.55 13.33 -4.65
CA THR A 27 22.91 14.55 -3.87
C THR A 27 23.84 15.47 -4.69
N ASP A 28 24.84 14.92 -5.36
CA ASP A 28 25.75 15.68 -6.24
C ASP A 28 25.02 16.36 -7.40
N LEU A 29 23.94 15.72 -7.88
CA LEU A 29 23.03 16.29 -8.88
C LEU A 29 21.98 17.23 -8.29
N SER A 30 22.05 17.56 -6.98
CA SER A 30 21.10 18.42 -6.28
C SER A 30 19.65 17.90 -6.29
N PHE A 31 19.46 16.59 -6.25
CA PHE A 31 18.15 16.02 -5.93
C PHE A 31 17.85 16.17 -4.44
N HIS A 32 16.59 16.38 -4.13
CA HIS A 32 16.08 16.43 -2.76
C HIS A 32 15.56 15.06 -2.36
N GLN A 33 16.02 14.54 -1.22
CA GLN A 33 15.47 13.35 -0.60
C GLN A 33 14.22 13.71 0.20
N SER A 34 13.13 12.98 0.03
CA SER A 34 11.93 13.19 0.83
C SER A 34 12.22 13.01 2.32
N ALA A 35 11.67 13.89 3.15
CA ALA A 35 11.75 13.77 4.60
C ALA A 35 10.91 12.60 5.15
N HIS A 36 9.99 12.06 4.34
CA HIS A 36 9.05 11.01 4.74
C HIS A 36 9.39 9.62 4.20
N ASP A 37 10.01 9.56 3.04
CA ASP A 37 10.44 8.30 2.42
C ASP A 37 11.88 8.43 1.91
N PRO A 38 12.85 7.76 2.55
CA PRO A 38 14.25 7.85 2.13
C PRO A 38 14.50 7.26 0.73
N CYS A 39 13.56 6.49 0.18
CA CYS A 39 13.64 5.96 -1.17
C CYS A 39 13.13 6.93 -2.24
N LEU A 40 12.45 8.01 -1.84
CA LEU A 40 11.86 9.00 -2.75
C LEU A 40 12.80 10.21 -2.90
N TRP A 41 13.16 10.49 -4.15
CA TRP A 41 13.98 11.62 -4.55
C TRP A 41 13.29 12.44 -5.62
N TYR A 42 13.46 13.75 -5.62
CA TYR A 42 12.82 14.62 -6.60
C TYR A 42 13.68 15.84 -6.90
N LYS A 43 13.49 16.40 -8.08
CA LYS A 43 14.16 17.61 -8.55
C LYS A 43 13.28 18.30 -9.57
N SER A 44 13.25 19.66 -9.50
CA SER A 44 12.81 20.52 -10.59
C SER A 44 14.03 21.13 -11.26
N LEU A 45 14.04 21.22 -12.59
CA LEU A 45 15.10 21.88 -13.37
C LEU A 45 14.57 23.18 -13.94
N ASP A 46 15.48 24.10 -14.24
CA ASP A 46 15.16 25.32 -14.97
C ASP A 46 14.66 24.98 -16.38
N ASN A 47 14.09 25.98 -17.07
CA ASN A 47 13.59 25.83 -18.45
C ASN A 47 14.67 25.42 -19.47
N ASP A 48 15.94 25.56 -19.15
CA ASP A 48 17.08 25.09 -19.96
C ASP A 48 17.54 23.65 -19.57
N GLY A 49 16.93 23.06 -18.55
CA GLY A 49 17.21 21.69 -18.09
C GLY A 49 18.55 21.49 -17.39
N THR A 50 19.29 22.54 -17.02
CA THR A 50 20.70 22.45 -16.60
C THR A 50 20.97 22.84 -15.16
N THR A 51 20.20 23.75 -14.56
CA THR A 51 20.45 24.27 -13.20
C THR A 51 19.20 24.25 -12.34
N PRO A 52 19.32 23.99 -11.02
CA PRO A 52 18.17 24.20 -10.11
C PRO A 52 17.89 25.71 -9.98
N PRO A 53 16.63 26.13 -9.83
CA PRO A 53 16.29 27.52 -9.60
C PRO A 53 17.07 28.03 -8.39
N THR A 54 17.89 29.05 -8.59
CA THR A 54 18.61 29.73 -7.52
C THR A 54 17.59 30.47 -6.67
N VAL A 55 17.37 30.01 -5.44
CA VAL A 55 16.65 30.79 -4.44
C VAL A 55 17.50 32.02 -4.13
N ALA A 56 17.13 33.14 -4.75
CA ALA A 56 17.70 34.42 -4.43
C ALA A 56 17.11 34.88 -3.10
N ASP A 57 17.57 34.36 -2.01
CA ASP A 57 17.67 35.05 -0.72
C ASP A 57 18.31 34.10 0.33
N GLY A 58 19.28 34.63 1.07
CA GLY A 58 20.04 33.90 2.09
C GLY A 58 19.25 33.55 3.38
N SER A 59 17.98 33.30 3.28
CA SER A 59 17.18 32.74 4.37
C SER A 59 17.19 31.22 4.27
N THR A 60 17.67 30.56 5.30
CA THR A 60 17.39 29.14 5.60
C THR A 60 15.90 28.97 5.84
N SER A 61 15.07 29.20 4.82
CA SER A 61 13.68 28.83 4.87
C SER A 61 13.62 27.31 4.71
N THR A 62 13.05 26.65 5.70
CA THR A 62 12.41 25.34 5.59
C THR A 62 11.21 25.46 4.62
N GLY A 63 11.41 26.12 3.48
CA GLY A 63 10.42 26.24 2.41
C GLY A 63 10.28 24.89 1.74
N SER A 64 9.07 24.41 1.64
CA SER A 64 8.71 23.28 0.78
C SER A 64 9.26 23.60 -0.61
N LEU A 65 10.20 22.80 -1.08
CA LEU A 65 10.63 22.81 -2.47
C LEU A 65 9.56 22.05 -3.25
N ASP A 66 8.41 22.69 -3.45
CA ASP A 66 7.34 22.12 -4.25
C ASP A 66 7.87 21.91 -5.66
N ILE A 67 7.66 20.72 -6.23
CA ILE A 67 7.90 20.53 -7.65
C ILE A 67 6.94 21.49 -8.36
N ASP A 68 7.48 22.45 -9.09
CA ASP A 68 6.67 23.29 -9.94
C ASP A 68 6.23 22.50 -11.18
N HIS A 69 5.01 21.95 -11.13
CA HIS A 69 4.40 21.29 -12.30
C HIS A 69 4.05 22.27 -13.42
N GLY A 70 4.17 23.59 -13.20
CA GLY A 70 4.16 24.62 -14.24
C GLY A 70 5.50 24.71 -14.97
N SER A 71 6.61 24.20 -14.41
CA SER A 71 7.85 24.00 -15.13
C SER A 71 7.77 22.70 -15.93
N ASP A 72 8.17 22.73 -17.19
CA ASP A 72 8.15 21.55 -18.06
C ASP A 72 9.22 20.50 -17.68
N ASN A 73 10.09 20.79 -16.72
CA ASN A 73 11.28 19.98 -16.40
C ASN A 73 11.34 19.56 -14.93
N TRP A 74 10.84 18.37 -14.62
CA TRP A 74 10.94 17.76 -13.29
C TRP A 74 11.28 16.27 -13.38
N CYS A 75 11.84 15.75 -12.30
CA CYS A 75 12.16 14.33 -12.16
C CYS A 75 11.80 13.83 -10.77
N ILE A 76 11.15 12.68 -10.70
CA ILE A 76 10.84 11.93 -9.46
C ILE A 76 11.47 10.56 -9.58
N ILE A 77 12.23 10.14 -8.57
CA ILE A 77 12.95 8.87 -8.54
C ILE A 77 12.55 8.08 -7.30
N LEU A 78 12.20 6.82 -7.48
CA LEU A 78 12.08 5.83 -6.42
C LEU A 78 13.28 4.90 -6.50
N LEU A 79 14.10 4.90 -5.46
CA LEU A 79 15.28 4.07 -5.31
C LEU A 79 15.01 2.97 -4.29
N TYR A 80 14.96 1.72 -4.71
CA TYR A 80 14.75 0.59 -3.81
C TYR A 80 15.85 -0.45 -4.01
N VAL A 81 16.81 -0.48 -3.11
CA VAL A 81 18.02 -1.32 -3.16
C VAL A 81 18.77 -1.06 -4.48
N ASP A 82 18.67 -1.98 -5.45
CA ASP A 82 19.26 -1.95 -6.79
C ASP A 82 18.26 -1.59 -7.90
N ASP A 83 16.95 -1.54 -7.57
CA ASP A 83 15.91 -1.14 -8.51
C ASP A 83 15.68 0.39 -8.48
N LEU A 84 15.68 1.02 -9.65
CA LEU A 84 15.39 2.44 -9.80
C LEU A 84 14.20 2.63 -10.73
N LEU A 85 13.18 3.33 -10.25
CA LEU A 85 12.04 3.77 -11.04
C LEU A 85 12.05 5.30 -11.12
N ALA A 86 12.10 5.85 -12.32
CA ALA A 86 12.14 7.29 -12.54
C ALA A 86 10.98 7.76 -13.41
N LEU A 87 10.38 8.86 -13.01
CA LEU A 87 9.41 9.63 -13.80
C LEU A 87 10.10 10.92 -14.25
N PHE A 88 10.02 11.21 -15.54
CA PHE A 88 10.65 12.36 -16.15
C PHE A 88 9.63 13.21 -16.87
N SER A 89 9.85 14.52 -16.87
CA SER A 89 9.13 15.51 -17.67
C SER A 89 10.15 16.34 -18.48
N GLY A 90 9.76 16.80 -19.66
CA GLY A 90 10.62 17.61 -20.52
C GLY A 90 11.93 16.93 -20.91
N THR A 91 13.04 17.65 -20.76
CA THR A 91 14.40 17.20 -21.10
C THR A 91 15.14 16.53 -19.93
N THR A 92 14.48 16.33 -18.79
CA THR A 92 15.13 15.80 -17.57
C THR A 92 15.64 14.38 -17.74
N ARG A 93 15.02 13.59 -18.62
CA ARG A 93 15.47 12.21 -18.90
C ARG A 93 16.86 12.20 -19.52
N GLU A 94 17.09 12.96 -20.57
CA GLU A 94 18.36 13.05 -21.29
C GLU A 94 19.47 13.57 -20.35
N TYR A 95 19.17 14.58 -19.55
CA TYR A 95 20.06 15.09 -18.53
C TYR A 95 20.46 14.00 -17.54
N PHE A 96 19.48 13.35 -16.91
CA PHE A 96 19.74 12.30 -15.91
C PHE A 96 20.53 11.14 -16.51
N MET A 97 20.16 10.68 -17.69
CA MET A 97 20.80 9.55 -18.37
C MET A 97 22.26 9.84 -18.73
N SER A 98 22.58 11.08 -19.18
CA SER A 98 23.98 11.45 -19.48
C SER A 98 24.83 11.44 -18.21
N ARG A 99 24.32 11.97 -17.09
CA ARG A 99 25.03 12.00 -15.80
C ARG A 99 25.21 10.59 -15.21
N MET A 100 24.20 9.72 -15.37
CA MET A 100 24.29 8.30 -14.99
C MET A 100 25.40 7.59 -15.76
N ALA A 101 25.46 7.79 -17.09
CA ALA A 101 26.48 7.18 -17.94
C ALA A 101 27.90 7.64 -17.58
N GLU A 102 28.07 8.92 -17.25
CA GLU A 102 29.35 9.48 -16.80
C GLU A 102 29.83 8.87 -15.47
N ARG A 103 28.91 8.62 -14.51
CA ARG A 103 29.24 8.15 -13.16
C ARG A 103 29.43 6.64 -13.07
N PHE A 104 28.54 5.86 -13.71
CA PHE A 104 28.42 4.41 -13.44
C PHE A 104 28.97 3.52 -14.56
N HIS A 105 29.62 4.07 -15.60
CA HIS A 105 30.18 3.28 -16.70
C HIS A 105 29.26 2.13 -17.14
N GLN A 106 28.05 2.49 -17.60
CA GLN A 106 26.97 1.53 -17.88
C GLN A 106 27.47 0.40 -18.81
N SER A 107 27.19 -0.85 -18.38
CA SER A 107 27.33 -2.00 -19.26
C SER A 107 26.40 -1.84 -20.48
N PRO A 108 26.82 -2.28 -21.69
CA PRO A 108 25.93 -2.35 -22.85
C PRO A 108 24.65 -3.15 -22.61
N ASP A 109 24.67 -4.06 -21.61
CA ASP A 109 23.56 -4.92 -21.19
C ASP A 109 22.70 -4.32 -20.07
N SER A 110 22.89 -3.02 -19.71
CA SER A 110 22.02 -2.39 -18.73
C SER A 110 20.62 -2.23 -19.30
N ASP A 111 19.65 -2.91 -18.66
CA ASP A 111 18.22 -2.91 -19.03
C ASP A 111 17.55 -1.58 -18.70
N ILE A 112 17.99 -0.48 -19.32
CA ILE A 112 17.30 0.80 -19.21
C ILE A 112 16.15 0.80 -20.19
N VAL A 113 14.97 0.53 -19.67
CA VAL A 113 13.73 0.51 -20.47
C VAL A 113 13.00 1.84 -20.37
N SER A 114 12.50 2.34 -21.48
CA SER A 114 11.67 3.56 -21.50
C SER A 114 10.27 3.34 -20.94
N ARG A 115 9.80 2.10 -20.91
CA ARG A 115 8.56 1.67 -20.25
C ARG A 115 8.90 0.62 -19.21
N VAL A 116 8.48 0.85 -17.96
CA VAL A 116 8.68 -0.11 -16.89
C VAL A 116 7.83 -1.35 -17.15
N THR A 117 8.47 -2.51 -17.20
CA THR A 117 7.78 -3.80 -17.31
C THR A 117 7.89 -4.61 -16.03
N ASN A 118 8.96 -4.40 -15.25
CA ASN A 118 9.19 -5.03 -13.97
C ASN A 118 9.84 -4.02 -13.00
N TYR A 119 9.34 -3.98 -11.77
CA TYR A 119 9.93 -3.19 -10.70
C TYR A 119 9.63 -3.88 -9.36
N CYS A 120 10.64 -4.11 -8.53
CA CYS A 120 10.50 -4.75 -7.20
C CYS A 120 9.65 -6.03 -7.23
N GLY A 121 9.72 -6.82 -8.32
CA GLY A 121 8.93 -8.05 -8.48
C GLY A 121 7.49 -7.87 -8.96
N TYR A 122 7.05 -6.63 -9.19
CA TYR A 122 5.80 -6.34 -9.89
C TYR A 122 6.01 -6.47 -11.41
N GLU A 123 5.03 -7.02 -12.09
CA GLU A 123 4.89 -6.91 -13.54
C GLU A 123 3.95 -5.75 -13.84
N ILE A 124 4.43 -4.79 -14.64
CA ILE A 124 3.71 -3.57 -14.99
C ILE A 124 3.48 -3.56 -16.50
N THR A 125 2.23 -3.45 -16.93
CA THR A 125 1.86 -3.33 -18.34
C THR A 125 1.09 -2.04 -18.55
N GLN A 126 1.60 -1.15 -19.38
CA GLN A 126 0.96 0.12 -19.71
C GLN A 126 0.24 0.03 -21.06
N SER A 127 -0.92 0.68 -21.19
CA SER A 127 -1.60 0.87 -22.47
C SER A 127 -0.79 1.79 -23.39
N ASP A 128 -1.02 1.68 -24.71
CA ASP A 128 -0.27 2.45 -25.71
C ASP A 128 -0.52 3.96 -25.59
N ASP A 129 -1.69 4.36 -25.16
CA ASP A 129 -2.07 5.75 -24.86
C ASP A 129 -1.58 6.24 -23.49
N ASN A 130 -0.88 5.42 -22.71
CA ASN A 130 -0.42 5.67 -21.34
C ASN A 130 -1.54 6.01 -20.33
N ARG A 131 -2.79 5.70 -20.64
CA ARG A 131 -3.93 6.03 -19.75
C ARG A 131 -4.23 4.94 -18.73
N THR A 132 -3.69 3.74 -18.91
CA THR A 132 -3.84 2.65 -17.93
C THR A 132 -2.52 1.95 -17.65
N ALA A 133 -2.35 1.50 -16.40
CA ALA A 133 -1.26 0.63 -15.99
C ALA A 133 -1.82 -0.56 -15.20
N ASN A 134 -1.53 -1.76 -15.66
CA ASN A 134 -1.89 -3.01 -14.99
C ASN A 134 -0.73 -3.49 -14.13
N ILE A 135 -0.98 -3.73 -12.86
CA ILE A 135 0.02 -4.25 -11.92
C ILE A 135 -0.34 -5.67 -11.53
N ARG A 136 0.60 -6.60 -11.71
CA ARG A 136 0.48 -8.02 -11.39
C ARG A 136 1.67 -8.53 -10.60
N THR A 137 1.53 -9.71 -10.00
CA THR A 137 2.58 -10.40 -9.24
C THR A 137 2.73 -11.86 -9.65
N PRO A 138 3.00 -12.16 -10.95
CA PRO A 138 2.97 -13.53 -11.46
C PRO A 138 4.00 -14.45 -10.81
N LYS A 139 5.15 -13.92 -10.38
CA LYS A 139 6.22 -14.73 -9.76
C LYS A 139 5.76 -15.41 -8.47
N VAL A 140 4.94 -14.74 -7.65
CA VAL A 140 4.44 -15.31 -6.39
C VAL A 140 3.43 -16.43 -6.65
N TYR A 141 2.56 -16.27 -7.64
CA TYR A 141 1.59 -17.30 -8.00
C TYR A 141 2.28 -18.53 -8.60
N LYS A 142 3.30 -18.34 -9.46
CA LYS A 142 4.13 -19.44 -9.94
C LYS A 142 4.83 -20.21 -8.82
N LYS A 143 5.30 -19.48 -7.78
CA LYS A 143 5.88 -20.10 -6.59
C LYS A 143 4.82 -20.90 -5.81
N LEU A 144 3.64 -20.34 -5.57
CA LEU A 144 2.54 -21.04 -4.89
C LEU A 144 2.12 -22.32 -5.63
N MET A 145 1.96 -22.25 -6.95
CA MET A 145 1.62 -23.43 -7.77
C MET A 145 2.68 -24.54 -7.64
N ARG A 146 3.98 -24.19 -7.71
CA ARG A 146 5.06 -25.17 -7.51
C ARG A 146 5.00 -25.84 -6.13
N VAL A 147 4.68 -25.09 -5.07
CA VAL A 147 4.51 -25.65 -3.72
C VAL A 147 3.30 -26.57 -3.71
N CYS A 148 2.16 -26.18 -4.32
CA CYS A 148 0.99 -27.04 -4.46
C CYS A 148 1.32 -28.35 -5.21
N ASP A 149 2.10 -28.28 -6.28
CA ASP A 149 2.52 -29.47 -7.04
C ASP A 149 3.35 -30.42 -6.18
N HIS A 150 4.28 -29.86 -5.40
CA HIS A 150 5.18 -30.65 -4.55
C HIS A 150 4.45 -31.44 -3.45
N ILE A 151 3.37 -30.89 -2.90
CA ILE A 151 2.62 -31.52 -1.81
C ILE A 151 1.26 -32.08 -2.24
N GLY A 152 1.02 -32.26 -3.55
CA GLY A 152 -0.17 -32.91 -4.08
C GLY A 152 -1.47 -32.10 -3.99
N LEU A 153 -1.38 -30.76 -3.99
CA LEU A 153 -2.52 -29.84 -3.85
C LEU A 153 -2.88 -29.10 -5.16
N GLN A 154 -2.70 -29.74 -6.33
CA GLN A 154 -2.98 -29.15 -7.64
C GLN A 154 -4.44 -28.69 -7.79
N HIS A 155 -5.36 -29.36 -7.12
CA HIS A 155 -6.78 -28.99 -7.13
C HIS A 155 -7.03 -27.53 -6.68
N LEU A 156 -6.13 -26.94 -5.88
CA LEU A 156 -6.26 -25.53 -5.45
C LEU A 156 -6.21 -24.51 -6.61
N TYR A 157 -5.66 -24.89 -7.77
CA TYR A 157 -5.62 -24.01 -8.94
C TYR A 157 -6.27 -24.61 -10.19
N THR A 158 -6.59 -25.90 -10.20
CA THR A 158 -7.35 -26.55 -11.29
C THR A 158 -8.86 -26.44 -11.08
N ASP A 159 -9.31 -26.39 -9.81
CA ASP A 159 -10.70 -26.17 -9.42
C ASP A 159 -10.75 -25.12 -8.29
N PRO A 160 -10.50 -23.84 -8.62
CA PRO A 160 -10.28 -22.80 -7.62
C PRO A 160 -11.57 -22.40 -6.90
N ALA A 161 -11.41 -21.99 -5.62
CA ALA A 161 -12.47 -21.41 -4.84
C ALA A 161 -12.99 -20.10 -5.45
N THR A 162 -14.30 -19.88 -5.37
CA THR A 162 -14.99 -18.71 -5.94
C THR A 162 -15.17 -17.55 -4.97
N SER A 163 -14.80 -17.74 -3.69
CA SER A 163 -14.86 -16.71 -2.64
C SER A 163 -13.61 -16.78 -1.77
N PRO A 164 -13.19 -15.68 -1.12
CA PRO A 164 -11.95 -15.67 -0.36
C PRO A 164 -11.99 -16.51 0.92
N PHE A 165 -13.17 -16.68 1.53
CA PHE A 165 -13.35 -17.54 2.69
C PHE A 165 -14.54 -18.48 2.52
N PRO A 166 -14.48 -19.70 3.08
CA PRO A 166 -15.64 -20.57 3.22
C PRO A 166 -16.61 -19.98 4.26
N ALA A 167 -17.85 -20.46 4.26
CA ALA A 167 -18.79 -20.15 5.33
C ALA A 167 -18.19 -20.53 6.70
N ASN A 168 -18.47 -19.73 7.72
CA ASN A 168 -18.00 -19.93 9.10
C ASN A 168 -16.47 -19.91 9.32
N ALA A 169 -15.68 -19.44 8.36
CA ALA A 169 -14.22 -19.43 8.46
C ALA A 169 -13.69 -18.78 9.75
N ILE A 170 -14.27 -17.65 10.18
CA ILE A 170 -13.80 -16.93 11.38
C ILE A 170 -14.03 -17.76 12.66
N PRO A 171 -15.24 -18.25 12.98
CA PRO A 171 -15.43 -19.11 14.15
C PRO A 171 -14.66 -20.43 14.05
N ASP A 172 -14.54 -21.04 12.87
CA ASP A 172 -13.79 -22.29 12.67
C ASP A 172 -12.30 -22.09 13.01
N MET A 173 -11.67 -21.00 12.57
CA MET A 173 -10.28 -20.71 12.88
C MET A 173 -10.06 -20.39 14.37
N ALA A 174 -11.05 -19.83 15.04
CA ALA A 174 -11.02 -19.55 16.48
C ALA A 174 -11.24 -20.79 17.34
N ALA A 175 -11.76 -21.89 16.76
CA ALA A 175 -12.02 -23.13 17.48
C ALA A 175 -10.74 -23.68 18.16
N PRO A 176 -10.85 -24.19 19.40
CA PRO A 176 -9.71 -24.75 20.09
C PRO A 176 -9.20 -26.02 19.38
N GLU A 177 -7.96 -26.36 19.70
CA GLU A 177 -7.39 -27.68 19.35
C GLU A 177 -8.18 -28.79 20.03
N SER A 178 -8.49 -29.84 19.27
CA SER A 178 -9.19 -31.03 19.72
C SER A 178 -8.87 -32.19 18.78
N ASP A 179 -9.39 -33.39 19.09
CA ASP A 179 -9.23 -34.56 18.22
C ASP A 179 -9.84 -34.32 16.83
N ASP A 180 -10.92 -33.52 16.74
CA ASP A 180 -11.56 -33.13 15.48
C ASP A 180 -10.90 -31.92 14.81
N ASN A 181 -10.02 -31.21 15.51
CA ASN A 181 -9.31 -30.04 15.05
C ASN A 181 -7.84 -30.05 15.50
N PRO A 182 -7.06 -31.07 15.10
CA PRO A 182 -5.68 -31.24 15.54
C PRO A 182 -4.74 -30.17 14.94
N ILE A 183 -3.57 -29.99 15.56
CA ILE A 183 -2.49 -29.23 14.97
C ILE A 183 -1.92 -30.01 13.78
N VAL A 184 -1.78 -29.31 12.65
CA VAL A 184 -1.17 -29.84 11.44
C VAL A 184 0.33 -29.52 11.44
N PRO A 185 1.22 -30.51 11.33
CA PRO A 185 2.66 -30.30 11.29
C PRO A 185 3.12 -29.55 10.03
N ASP A 186 4.25 -28.85 10.12
CA ASP A 186 4.79 -28.02 9.02
C ASP A 186 5.31 -28.87 7.84
N ASP A 187 5.68 -30.14 8.08
CA ASP A 187 6.04 -31.12 7.03
C ASP A 187 4.83 -31.64 6.26
N GLU A 188 3.65 -31.68 6.87
CA GLU A 188 2.39 -31.99 6.19
C GLU A 188 1.86 -30.80 5.42
N PHE A 189 1.89 -29.59 6.02
CA PHE A 189 1.45 -28.35 5.36
C PHE A 189 2.31 -27.15 5.79
N PRO A 190 3.16 -26.59 4.90
CA PRO A 190 4.07 -25.49 5.21
C PRO A 190 3.33 -24.16 5.32
N LEU A 191 2.53 -23.99 6.39
CA LEU A 191 1.61 -22.87 6.61
C LEU A 191 2.27 -21.51 6.41
N ARG A 192 3.47 -21.33 6.99
CA ARG A 192 4.19 -20.04 6.92
C ARG A 192 4.59 -19.68 5.51
N SER A 193 4.99 -20.65 4.68
CA SER A 193 5.34 -20.44 3.28
C SER A 193 4.14 -20.01 2.45
N PHE A 194 2.98 -20.64 2.66
CA PHE A 194 1.72 -20.26 2.02
C PHE A 194 1.30 -18.85 2.43
N LEU A 195 1.21 -18.58 3.72
CA LEU A 195 0.81 -17.27 4.24
C LEU A 195 1.76 -16.15 3.81
N GLY A 196 3.09 -16.40 3.81
CA GLY A 196 4.06 -15.42 3.32
C GLY A 196 3.89 -15.09 1.84
N SER A 197 3.59 -16.09 1.02
CA SER A 197 3.34 -15.87 -0.42
C SER A 197 1.99 -15.17 -0.65
N CYS A 198 0.93 -15.56 0.08
CA CYS A 198 -0.35 -14.86 0.04
C CYS A 198 -0.21 -13.40 0.52
N ALA A 199 0.58 -13.17 1.59
CA ALA A 199 0.82 -11.82 2.11
C ALA A 199 1.50 -10.94 1.06
N TRP A 200 2.49 -11.48 0.35
CA TRP A 200 3.17 -10.73 -0.72
C TRP A 200 2.18 -10.33 -1.83
N ALA A 201 1.36 -11.27 -2.33
CA ALA A 201 0.36 -10.98 -3.35
C ALA A 201 -0.66 -9.94 -2.88
N VAL A 202 -1.22 -10.10 -1.67
CA VAL A 202 -2.29 -9.23 -1.16
C VAL A 202 -1.79 -7.82 -0.87
N LEU A 203 -0.62 -7.69 -0.25
CA LEU A 203 -0.03 -6.38 0.04
C LEU A 203 0.39 -5.65 -1.24
N ALA A 204 0.73 -6.38 -2.29
CA ALA A 204 1.21 -5.83 -3.56
C ALA A 204 0.09 -5.25 -4.43
N ASN A 205 -1.01 -6.00 -4.65
CA ASN A 205 -2.02 -5.61 -5.63
C ASN A 205 -3.43 -6.14 -5.37
N ARG A 206 -3.77 -6.52 -4.11
CA ARG A 206 -5.06 -7.10 -3.76
C ARG A 206 -5.69 -6.39 -2.55
N PRO A 207 -6.14 -5.13 -2.70
CA PRO A 207 -6.67 -4.34 -1.59
C PRO A 207 -7.89 -4.96 -0.89
N ALA A 208 -8.80 -5.60 -1.65
CA ALA A 208 -10.02 -6.16 -1.09
C ALA A 208 -9.78 -7.42 -0.23
N GLU A 209 -8.67 -8.12 -0.46
CA GLU A 209 -8.34 -9.37 0.21
C GLU A 209 -7.58 -9.18 1.54
N ILE A 210 -7.25 -7.93 1.90
CA ILE A 210 -6.39 -7.63 3.07
C ILE A 210 -6.98 -8.09 4.41
N PHE A 211 -8.31 -8.03 4.58
CA PHE A 211 -8.98 -8.50 5.78
C PHE A 211 -8.80 -10.01 5.97
N TYR A 212 -9.03 -10.78 4.92
CA TYR A 212 -8.93 -12.25 4.95
C TYR A 212 -7.50 -12.70 5.29
N LEU A 213 -6.52 -12.05 4.67
CA LEU A 213 -5.10 -12.27 5.01
C LEU A 213 -4.82 -11.93 6.47
N ALA A 214 -5.29 -10.78 6.97
CA ALA A 214 -5.06 -10.37 8.35
C ALA A 214 -5.64 -11.35 9.37
N MET A 215 -6.82 -11.92 9.07
CA MET A 215 -7.42 -12.97 9.92
C MET A 215 -6.58 -14.24 9.94
N LEU A 216 -6.14 -14.71 8.79
CA LEU A 216 -5.29 -15.92 8.69
C LEU A 216 -3.94 -15.75 9.41
N LEU A 217 -3.32 -14.58 9.29
CA LEU A 217 -2.02 -14.31 9.93
C LEU A 217 -2.07 -14.36 11.46
N GLN A 218 -3.22 -14.12 12.09
CA GLN A 218 -3.37 -14.24 13.54
C GLN A 218 -3.22 -15.67 14.03
N HIS A 219 -3.59 -16.64 13.21
CA HIS A 219 -3.56 -18.06 13.54
C HIS A 219 -2.26 -18.74 13.08
N MET A 220 -1.28 -17.99 12.60
CA MET A 220 -0.01 -18.54 12.09
C MET A 220 0.77 -19.37 13.12
N HIS A 221 0.58 -19.08 14.41
CA HIS A 221 1.27 -19.80 15.51
C HIS A 221 0.53 -21.07 15.97
N ARG A 222 -0.69 -21.27 15.48
CA ARG A 222 -1.54 -22.38 15.87
C ARG A 222 -2.23 -22.98 14.64
N PRO A 223 -1.50 -23.79 13.86
CA PRO A 223 -1.95 -24.35 12.59
C PRO A 223 -2.91 -25.51 12.78
N THR A 224 -4.10 -25.27 13.36
CA THR A 224 -5.12 -26.30 13.45
C THR A 224 -5.65 -26.69 12.07
N ALA A 225 -6.26 -27.87 11.95
CA ALA A 225 -6.85 -28.37 10.71
C ALA A 225 -7.85 -27.38 10.11
N ALA A 226 -8.62 -26.66 10.95
CA ALA A 226 -9.53 -25.60 10.50
C ALA A 226 -8.77 -24.40 9.92
N VAL A 227 -7.70 -23.96 10.55
CA VAL A 227 -6.84 -22.88 10.01
C VAL A 227 -6.24 -23.27 8.67
N VAL A 228 -5.68 -24.48 8.58
CA VAL A 228 -5.10 -25.02 7.33
C VAL A 228 -6.14 -25.09 6.21
N ARG A 229 -7.38 -25.54 6.51
CA ARG A 229 -8.50 -25.52 5.54
C ARG A 229 -8.76 -24.11 5.00
N CYS A 230 -8.82 -23.10 5.90
CA CYS A 230 -9.04 -21.72 5.50
C CYS A 230 -7.90 -21.15 4.66
N VAL A 231 -6.64 -21.49 4.99
CA VAL A 231 -5.46 -21.07 4.19
C VAL A 231 -5.46 -21.73 2.82
N LYS A 232 -5.78 -23.03 2.73
CA LYS A 232 -5.94 -23.73 1.45
C LYS A 232 -7.04 -23.08 0.59
N HIS A 233 -8.19 -22.79 1.18
CA HIS A 233 -9.30 -22.14 0.48
C HIS A 233 -8.92 -20.73 -0.02
N PHE A 234 -8.31 -19.90 0.84
CA PHE A 234 -7.86 -18.57 0.46
C PHE A 234 -6.79 -18.59 -0.64
N THR A 235 -5.84 -19.53 -0.52
CA THR A 235 -4.82 -19.74 -1.58
C THR A 235 -5.46 -20.15 -2.89
N SER A 236 -6.45 -21.06 -2.85
CA SER A 236 -7.22 -21.50 -4.02
C SER A 236 -7.93 -20.32 -4.70
N TYR A 237 -8.61 -19.47 -3.92
CA TYR A 237 -9.23 -18.25 -4.42
C TYR A 237 -8.23 -17.31 -5.08
N LEU A 238 -7.07 -17.05 -4.45
CA LEU A 238 -6.03 -16.20 -5.01
C LEU A 238 -5.45 -16.77 -6.32
N LEU A 239 -5.28 -18.10 -6.39
CA LEU A 239 -4.82 -18.79 -7.59
C LEU A 239 -5.86 -18.76 -8.71
N GLY A 240 -7.15 -18.83 -8.37
CA GLY A 240 -8.25 -18.70 -9.33
C GLY A 240 -8.37 -17.30 -9.94
N THR A 241 -7.97 -16.28 -9.18
CA THR A 241 -8.02 -14.88 -9.61
C THR A 241 -6.65 -14.28 -9.92
N ARG A 242 -5.61 -15.11 -10.10
CA ARG A 242 -4.21 -14.69 -10.26
C ARG A 242 -3.95 -13.75 -11.44
N ASP A 243 -4.78 -13.85 -12.47
CA ASP A 243 -4.64 -13.07 -13.71
C ASP A 243 -5.35 -11.70 -13.63
N ASP A 244 -6.12 -11.43 -12.58
CA ASP A 244 -6.74 -10.13 -12.37
C ASP A 244 -5.67 -9.09 -11.96
N PRO A 245 -5.43 -8.03 -12.74
CA PRO A 245 -4.52 -6.98 -12.36
C PRO A 245 -5.17 -6.00 -11.38
N LEU A 246 -4.35 -5.29 -10.62
CA LEU A 246 -4.74 -3.98 -10.11
C LEU A 246 -4.51 -2.97 -11.24
N VAL A 247 -5.57 -2.30 -11.68
CA VAL A 247 -5.54 -1.35 -12.80
C VAL A 247 -5.49 0.07 -12.26
N TYR A 248 -4.46 0.81 -12.62
CA TYR A 248 -4.40 2.26 -12.43
C TYR A 248 -4.89 2.95 -13.69
N VAL A 249 -5.80 3.89 -13.52
CA VAL A 249 -6.41 4.65 -14.62
C VAL A 249 -6.01 6.11 -14.48
N ALA A 250 -5.42 6.67 -15.54
CA ALA A 250 -5.15 8.10 -15.58
C ALA A 250 -6.46 8.89 -15.51
N SER A 251 -6.49 9.92 -14.70
CA SER A 251 -7.65 10.78 -14.49
C SER A 251 -7.17 12.22 -14.33
N ASP A 252 -7.95 13.16 -14.82
CA ASP A 252 -7.74 14.58 -14.55
C ASP A 252 -8.22 14.95 -13.13
N ASP A 253 -8.96 14.05 -12.48
CA ASP A 253 -9.34 14.14 -11.06
C ASP A 253 -8.30 13.44 -10.18
N PHE A 254 -7.42 14.23 -9.57
CA PHE A 254 -6.43 13.79 -8.59
C PHE A 254 -6.92 13.95 -7.15
N THR A 255 -8.21 13.97 -6.90
CA THR A 255 -8.75 14.06 -5.54
C THR A 255 -8.26 12.88 -4.71
N HIS A 256 -7.54 13.20 -3.64
CA HIS A 256 -7.08 12.18 -2.69
C HIS A 256 -8.16 11.97 -1.63
N THR A 257 -8.65 10.75 -1.50
CA THR A 257 -9.67 10.37 -0.52
C THR A 257 -9.16 9.27 0.41
N PHE A 258 -9.53 9.37 1.67
CA PHE A 258 -9.13 8.43 2.71
C PHE A 258 -10.36 7.89 3.40
N TYR A 259 -10.42 6.58 3.60
CA TYR A 259 -11.52 5.88 4.27
C TYR A 259 -11.01 5.20 5.52
N ALA A 260 -11.79 5.29 6.58
CA ALA A 260 -11.53 4.60 7.85
C ALA A 260 -12.80 3.90 8.31
N ASP A 261 -12.69 2.62 8.59
CA ASP A 261 -13.75 1.79 9.13
C ASP A 261 -13.20 0.91 10.26
N SER A 262 -14.07 0.45 11.14
CA SER A 262 -13.73 -0.53 12.14
C SER A 262 -14.84 -1.55 12.34
N SER A 263 -14.47 -2.77 12.69
CA SER A 263 -15.39 -3.72 13.30
C SER A 263 -15.12 -3.81 14.81
N HIS A 264 -16.15 -4.08 15.60
CA HIS A 264 -16.04 -4.17 17.05
C HIS A 264 -16.26 -5.61 17.53
N GLY A 265 -15.35 -6.13 18.35
CA GLY A 265 -15.55 -7.37 19.08
C GLY A 265 -15.50 -8.69 18.25
N ASN A 266 -15.06 -8.65 17.01
CA ASN A 266 -15.14 -9.80 16.10
C ASN A 266 -14.11 -10.90 16.34
N VAL A 267 -12.98 -10.59 16.97
CA VAL A 267 -11.88 -11.55 17.22
C VAL A 267 -11.28 -11.28 18.60
N ASP A 268 -11.38 -12.26 19.50
CA ASP A 268 -10.89 -12.16 20.89
C ASP A 268 -11.26 -10.83 21.57
N PHE A 269 -12.53 -10.40 21.42
CA PHE A 269 -13.01 -9.10 21.90
C PHE A 269 -12.28 -7.87 21.35
N LYS A 270 -11.41 -8.04 20.36
CA LYS A 270 -10.74 -6.95 19.65
C LYS A 270 -11.48 -6.63 18.37
N GLY A 271 -11.55 -5.35 18.06
CA GLY A 271 -12.01 -4.90 16.77
C GLY A 271 -10.95 -5.07 15.68
N VAL A 272 -11.34 -4.80 14.45
CA VAL A 272 -10.44 -4.71 13.31
C VAL A 272 -10.48 -3.28 12.79
N ILE A 273 -9.32 -2.72 12.46
CA ILE A 273 -9.19 -1.38 11.89
C ILE A 273 -8.79 -1.52 10.42
N GLY A 274 -9.63 -0.97 9.55
CA GLY A 274 -9.40 -0.84 8.11
C GLY A 274 -9.11 0.60 7.70
N ARG A 275 -8.21 0.78 6.76
CA ARG A 275 -7.99 2.06 6.11
C ARG A 275 -7.68 1.86 4.63
N LEU A 276 -8.20 2.76 3.82
CA LEU A 276 -8.00 2.81 2.38
C LEU A 276 -7.66 4.24 1.96
N SER A 277 -6.69 4.37 1.06
CA SER A 277 -6.29 5.65 0.49
C SER A 277 -6.39 5.56 -1.02
N MET A 278 -7.07 6.53 -1.64
CA MET A 278 -7.34 6.58 -3.06
C MET A 278 -6.81 7.89 -3.67
N ALA A 279 -6.32 7.83 -4.90
CA ALA A 279 -6.08 8.99 -5.77
C ALA A 279 -7.04 8.87 -6.96
N GLY A 280 -8.07 9.70 -6.99
CA GLY A 280 -9.21 9.51 -7.89
C GLY A 280 -9.82 8.12 -7.67
N LYS A 281 -9.83 7.29 -8.71
CA LYS A 281 -10.35 5.91 -8.65
C LYS A 281 -9.29 4.88 -8.25
N ASN A 282 -8.04 5.27 -8.05
CA ASN A 282 -6.91 4.38 -7.88
C ASN A 282 -6.55 4.20 -6.41
N PRO A 283 -6.63 2.99 -5.83
CA PRO A 283 -6.12 2.74 -4.49
C PRO A 283 -4.59 2.72 -4.51
N PHE A 284 -3.95 3.45 -3.59
CA PHE A 284 -2.50 3.47 -3.48
C PHE A 284 -1.97 2.99 -2.13
N ALA A 285 -2.83 2.95 -1.10
CA ALA A 285 -2.47 2.38 0.19
C ALA A 285 -3.70 1.77 0.87
N TRP A 286 -3.54 0.57 1.42
CA TRP A 286 -4.58 -0.14 2.15
C TRP A 286 -3.98 -0.89 3.33
N ARG A 287 -4.75 -1.01 4.38
CA ARG A 287 -4.30 -1.74 5.57
C ARG A 287 -5.47 -2.25 6.38
N CYS A 288 -5.31 -3.48 6.84
CA CYS A 288 -6.12 -4.09 7.88
C CYS A 288 -5.22 -4.44 9.06
N ARG A 289 -5.65 -4.15 10.28
CA ARG A 289 -4.91 -4.52 11.49
C ARG A 289 -5.84 -4.71 12.69
N LEU A 290 -5.42 -5.54 13.63
CA LEU A 290 -6.01 -5.58 14.95
C LEU A 290 -5.32 -4.55 15.85
N PRO A 291 -6.08 -3.69 16.56
CA PRO A 291 -5.53 -2.80 17.57
C PRO A 291 -4.93 -3.63 18.71
N LYS A 292 -3.88 -3.08 19.32
CA LYS A 292 -3.25 -3.70 20.51
C LYS A 292 -4.10 -3.51 21.79
N VAL A 293 -5.04 -2.59 21.74
CA VAL A 293 -5.93 -2.25 22.86
C VAL A 293 -7.36 -2.67 22.55
N VAL A 294 -8.07 -3.11 23.58
CA VAL A 294 -9.50 -3.40 23.49
C VAL A 294 -10.25 -2.06 23.47
N THR A 295 -11.15 -1.89 22.51
CA THR A 295 -12.06 -0.74 22.45
C THR A 295 -13.30 -1.05 23.26
N LEU A 296 -13.79 -0.06 24.04
CA LEU A 296 -14.92 -0.25 24.95
C LEU A 296 -16.28 -0.14 24.26
N SER A 297 -16.30 0.35 23.03
CA SER A 297 -17.53 0.52 22.23
C SER A 297 -17.20 0.55 20.74
N SER A 298 -18.21 0.36 19.89
CA SER A 298 -18.09 0.56 18.44
C SER A 298 -17.63 1.98 18.09
N ARG A 299 -18.15 2.99 18.82
CA ARG A 299 -17.72 4.39 18.68
C ARG A 299 -16.22 4.57 18.94
N ASP A 300 -15.68 3.93 19.97
CA ASP A 300 -14.24 3.99 20.27
C ASP A 300 -13.41 3.33 19.18
N ALA A 301 -13.90 2.23 18.63
CA ALA A 301 -13.26 1.53 17.52
C ALA A 301 -13.21 2.42 16.26
N GLU A 302 -14.32 3.07 15.90
CA GLU A 302 -14.40 4.01 14.77
C GLU A 302 -13.49 5.23 14.95
N LEU A 303 -13.46 5.81 16.15
CA LEU A 303 -12.53 6.90 16.46
C LEU A 303 -11.08 6.45 16.31
N MET A 304 -10.74 5.26 16.79
CA MET A 304 -9.38 4.69 16.62
C MET A 304 -9.01 4.48 15.16
N ALA A 305 -9.93 3.97 14.35
CA ALA A 305 -9.72 3.79 12.92
C ALA A 305 -9.45 5.14 12.24
N SER A 306 -10.28 6.14 12.52
CA SER A 306 -10.15 7.49 11.98
C SER A 306 -8.83 8.16 12.37
N ILE A 307 -8.37 8.02 13.62
CA ILE A 307 -7.08 8.55 14.06
C ILE A 307 -5.91 7.86 13.35
N HIS A 308 -5.97 6.54 13.19
CA HIS A 308 -4.94 5.81 12.46
C HIS A 308 -4.88 6.20 10.98
N ALA A 309 -6.04 6.43 10.37
CA ALA A 309 -6.12 6.92 8.99
C ALA A 309 -5.60 8.36 8.89
N ALA A 310 -6.04 9.27 9.78
CA ALA A 310 -5.61 10.66 9.81
C ALA A 310 -4.09 10.81 9.95
N ARG A 311 -3.45 10.03 10.82
CA ARG A 311 -1.98 10.05 10.98
C ARG A 311 -1.26 9.71 9.68
N SER A 312 -1.71 8.68 8.98
CA SER A 312 -1.12 8.28 7.69
C SER A 312 -1.40 9.28 6.59
N MET A 313 -2.61 9.84 6.60
CA MET A 313 -3.03 10.85 5.65
C MET A 313 -2.21 12.14 5.79
N ILE A 314 -1.93 12.60 7.02
CA ILE A 314 -1.08 13.77 7.27
C ILE A 314 0.34 13.52 6.76
N SER A 315 0.94 12.35 7.08
CA SER A 315 2.26 11.98 6.57
C SER A 315 2.29 11.97 5.04
N PHE A 316 1.27 11.38 4.41
CA PHE A 316 1.12 11.38 2.96
C PHE A 316 0.90 12.79 2.39
N GLY A 317 0.12 13.62 3.06
CA GLY A 317 -0.12 15.02 2.67
C GLY A 317 1.16 15.87 2.65
N ILE A 318 2.12 15.59 3.55
CA ILE A 318 3.43 16.25 3.53
C ILE A 318 4.21 15.79 2.29
N MET A 319 4.24 14.50 2.00
CA MET A 319 4.89 13.98 0.79
C MET A 319 4.25 14.56 -0.49
N LEU A 320 2.93 14.70 -0.54
CA LEU A 320 2.25 15.37 -1.67
C LEU A 320 2.67 16.83 -1.83
N ARG A 321 2.93 17.56 -0.73
CA ARG A 321 3.47 18.93 -0.81
C ARG A 321 4.88 18.94 -1.36
N GLU A 322 5.75 18.05 -0.88
CA GLU A 322 7.11 17.91 -1.42
C GLU A 322 7.10 17.67 -2.94
N LEU A 323 6.12 16.90 -3.42
CA LEU A 323 5.96 16.58 -4.84
C LEU A 323 5.10 17.60 -5.63
N GLY A 324 4.64 18.71 -5.01
CA GLY A 324 3.76 19.68 -5.66
C GLY A 324 2.37 19.14 -6.05
N LEU A 325 1.98 17.98 -5.52
CA LEU A 325 0.72 17.27 -5.84
C LEU A 325 -0.37 17.49 -4.80
N HIS A 326 -0.12 18.31 -3.78
CA HIS A 326 -1.11 18.56 -2.73
C HIS A 326 -2.25 19.45 -3.24
N PRO A 327 -3.54 19.09 -3.04
CA PRO A 327 -4.68 19.83 -3.60
C PRO A 327 -4.93 21.21 -2.96
N GLY A 328 -4.10 21.65 -2.00
CA GLY A 328 -4.14 22.98 -1.42
C GLY A 328 -5.09 23.15 -0.23
N GLY A 329 -5.91 22.17 0.13
CA GLY A 329 -6.84 22.22 1.27
C GLY A 329 -6.70 21.04 2.21
N PRO A 330 -7.59 20.91 3.22
CA PRO A 330 -7.62 19.75 4.09
C PRO A 330 -7.96 18.49 3.30
N LEU A 331 -7.23 17.40 3.54
CA LEU A 331 -7.50 16.12 2.91
C LEU A 331 -8.78 15.49 3.51
N PRO A 332 -9.67 14.91 2.70
CA PRO A 332 -10.92 14.33 3.15
C PRO A 332 -10.73 12.94 3.75
N LEU A 333 -11.21 12.73 4.98
CA LEU A 333 -11.27 11.45 5.67
C LEU A 333 -12.74 11.02 5.82
N TYR A 334 -13.12 9.95 5.17
CA TYR A 334 -14.47 9.40 5.21
C TYR A 334 -14.62 8.37 6.34
N THR A 335 -15.72 8.46 7.07
CA THR A 335 -16.15 7.51 8.11
C THR A 335 -17.67 7.35 8.08
N ASP A 336 -18.19 6.18 8.38
CA ASP A 336 -19.63 5.95 8.51
C ASP A 336 -20.14 6.27 9.93
N SER A 337 -19.23 6.66 10.84
CA SER A 337 -19.55 7.06 12.22
C SER A 337 -19.87 8.56 12.32
N LYS A 338 -21.16 8.90 12.36
CA LYS A 338 -21.60 10.28 12.68
C LYS A 338 -21.03 10.79 14.01
N ALA A 339 -20.89 9.88 15.00
CA ALA A 339 -20.33 10.23 16.30
C ALA A 339 -18.86 10.66 16.21
N THR A 340 -18.07 9.99 15.36
CA THR A 340 -16.67 10.36 15.10
C THR A 340 -16.59 11.70 14.37
N GLN A 341 -17.40 11.92 13.34
CA GLN A 341 -17.44 13.20 12.62
C GLN A 341 -17.79 14.36 13.58
N LEU A 342 -18.86 14.21 14.36
CA LEU A 342 -19.27 15.23 15.34
C LEU A 342 -18.19 15.49 16.39
N SER A 343 -17.51 14.42 16.86
CA SER A 343 -16.41 14.57 17.84
C SER A 343 -15.22 15.32 17.25
N ALA A 344 -14.95 15.18 15.96
CA ALA A 344 -13.84 15.84 15.26
C ALA A 344 -14.11 17.34 15.02
N THR A 345 -15.38 17.74 14.88
CA THR A 345 -15.80 19.12 14.53
C THR A 345 -16.33 19.92 15.72
N SER A 346 -16.60 19.29 16.86
CA SER A 346 -17.08 19.95 18.07
C SER A 346 -15.92 20.57 18.86
N ASP A 347 -16.16 21.74 19.45
CA ASP A 347 -15.21 22.38 20.38
C ASP A 347 -15.14 21.69 21.76
N LEU A 348 -16.07 20.79 22.04
CA LEU A 348 -16.21 20.13 23.34
C LEU A 348 -15.89 18.63 23.24
N VAL A 349 -15.24 18.10 24.28
CA VAL A 349 -15.13 16.66 24.51
C VAL A 349 -16.24 16.26 25.47
N HIS A 350 -17.16 15.43 24.99
CA HIS A 350 -18.31 14.99 25.83
C HIS A 350 -17.79 14.20 27.04
N PRO A 351 -18.39 14.36 28.24
CA PRO A 351 -17.96 13.65 29.46
C PRO A 351 -17.84 12.14 29.31
N GLU A 352 -18.74 11.52 28.57
CA GLU A 352 -18.73 10.06 28.25
C GLU A 352 -17.54 9.66 27.40
N SER A 353 -16.88 10.59 26.73
CA SER A 353 -15.73 10.36 25.86
C SER A 353 -14.39 10.67 26.52
N ARG A 354 -14.34 10.87 27.85
CA ARG A 354 -13.11 11.24 28.60
C ARG A 354 -11.93 10.30 28.34
N TRP A 355 -12.19 9.02 28.25
CA TRP A 355 -11.17 8.00 27.96
C TRP A 355 -10.47 8.21 26.60
N ASN A 356 -11.17 8.80 25.67
CA ASN A 356 -10.67 9.15 24.36
C ASN A 356 -10.34 10.64 24.22
N GLY A 357 -10.40 11.39 25.31
CA GLY A 357 -10.26 12.85 25.31
C GLY A 357 -9.01 13.34 24.57
N ILE A 358 -7.84 12.75 24.83
CA ILE A 358 -6.59 13.10 24.17
C ILE A 358 -6.69 12.82 22.66
N ARG A 359 -7.27 11.68 22.25
CA ARG A 359 -7.43 11.29 20.85
C ARG A 359 -8.38 12.22 20.10
N ILE A 360 -9.51 12.55 20.75
CA ILE A 360 -10.49 13.50 20.19
C ILE A 360 -9.85 14.87 20.02
N ARG A 361 -9.16 15.38 21.03
CA ARG A 361 -8.47 16.68 20.98
C ARG A 361 -7.40 16.72 19.91
N TRP A 362 -6.63 15.65 19.76
CA TRP A 362 -5.66 15.54 18.67
C TRP A 362 -6.34 15.65 17.31
N LEU A 363 -7.44 14.91 17.07
CA LEU A 363 -8.17 14.95 15.80
C LEU A 363 -8.78 16.33 15.54
N GLN A 364 -9.40 16.96 16.55
CA GLN A 364 -9.91 18.35 16.50
C GLN A 364 -8.82 19.34 16.11
N GLN A 365 -7.62 19.18 16.68
CA GLN A 365 -6.47 20.02 16.35
C GLN A 365 -6.05 19.86 14.89
N GLN A 366 -6.03 18.63 14.35
CA GLN A 366 -5.70 18.43 12.93
C GLN A 366 -6.76 19.04 12.00
N VAL A 367 -8.04 18.98 12.39
CA VAL A 367 -9.13 19.65 11.66
C VAL A 367 -8.97 21.16 11.73
N ALA A 368 -8.70 21.72 12.91
CA ALA A 368 -8.50 23.16 13.11
C ALA A 368 -7.27 23.69 12.35
N HIS A 369 -6.22 22.89 12.21
CA HIS A 369 -5.04 23.23 11.39
C HIS A 369 -5.27 23.09 9.88
N GLY A 370 -6.47 22.69 9.44
CA GLY A 370 -6.78 22.50 8.02
C GLY A 370 -6.04 21.36 7.35
N LEU A 371 -5.56 20.37 8.12
CA LEU A 371 -4.86 19.20 7.58
C LEU A 371 -5.83 18.07 7.21
N VAL A 372 -6.92 17.96 7.98
CA VAL A 372 -7.90 16.87 7.87
C VAL A 372 -9.32 17.46 7.82
N LYS A 373 -10.16 16.93 6.93
CA LYS A 373 -11.60 17.17 6.91
C LYS A 373 -12.33 15.85 7.13
N VAL A 374 -12.92 15.65 8.30
CA VAL A 374 -13.69 14.42 8.58
C VAL A 374 -15.09 14.55 7.98
N ILE A 375 -15.43 13.60 7.09
CA ILE A 375 -16.68 13.59 6.33
C ILE A 375 -17.42 12.29 6.65
N TRP A 376 -18.70 12.42 6.99
CA TRP A 376 -19.55 11.24 7.11
C TRP A 376 -19.97 10.74 5.72
N CYS A 377 -19.95 9.41 5.53
CA CYS A 377 -20.55 8.76 4.38
C CYS A 377 -21.52 7.66 4.81
N SER A 378 -22.38 7.22 3.92
CA SER A 378 -23.25 6.07 4.20
C SER A 378 -22.43 4.78 4.23
N GLY A 379 -22.92 3.75 4.95
CA GLY A 379 -22.28 2.43 4.92
C GLY A 379 -22.25 1.81 3.52
N ALA A 380 -23.17 2.18 2.63
CA ALA A 380 -23.15 1.71 1.23
C ALA A 380 -21.96 2.30 0.44
N ASP A 381 -21.46 3.45 0.84
CA ASP A 381 -20.34 4.16 0.20
C ASP A 381 -19.00 3.92 0.92
N MET A 382 -19.01 3.15 2.03
CA MET A 382 -17.81 2.87 2.83
C MET A 382 -16.97 1.77 2.17
N LEU A 383 -16.04 2.16 1.32
CA LEU A 383 -15.15 1.23 0.63
C LEU A 383 -14.21 0.47 1.60
N ALA A 384 -13.95 1.00 2.79
CA ALA A 384 -13.10 0.34 3.77
C ALA A 384 -13.80 -0.83 4.52
N ASP A 385 -15.10 -1.03 4.33
CA ASP A 385 -15.85 -2.17 4.88
C ASP A 385 -15.22 -3.53 4.53
N VAL A 386 -14.73 -3.68 3.32
CA VAL A 386 -14.04 -4.89 2.86
C VAL A 386 -12.75 -5.19 3.62
N MET A 387 -12.24 -4.22 4.36
CA MET A 387 -10.98 -4.33 5.14
C MET A 387 -11.23 -4.65 6.63
N THR A 388 -12.49 -4.74 7.07
CA THR A 388 -12.83 -4.87 8.49
C THR A 388 -13.78 -6.01 8.80
N LYS A 389 -14.49 -6.53 7.80
CA LYS A 389 -15.52 -7.57 8.01
C LYS A 389 -15.65 -8.51 6.81
N VAL A 390 -16.19 -9.69 7.07
CA VAL A 390 -16.63 -10.60 6.02
C VAL A 390 -17.90 -10.03 5.40
N LEU A 391 -17.86 -9.77 4.11
CA LEU A 391 -19.01 -9.29 3.36
C LEU A 391 -19.73 -10.44 2.65
N ALA A 392 -21.01 -10.25 2.35
CA ALA A 392 -21.71 -11.12 1.40
C ALA A 392 -20.94 -11.16 0.07
N VAL A 393 -20.90 -12.32 -0.58
CA VAL A 393 -20.08 -12.55 -1.78
C VAL A 393 -20.32 -11.49 -2.86
N SER A 394 -21.57 -11.11 -3.11
CA SER A 394 -21.92 -10.07 -4.09
C SER A 394 -21.38 -8.70 -3.71
N ALA A 395 -21.49 -8.30 -2.44
CA ALA A 395 -20.97 -7.02 -1.93
C ALA A 395 -19.43 -6.99 -1.97
N PHE A 396 -18.77 -8.10 -1.62
CA PHE A 396 -17.32 -8.23 -1.73
C PHE A 396 -16.85 -8.01 -3.17
N PHE A 397 -17.44 -8.70 -4.15
CA PHE A 397 -17.02 -8.55 -5.54
C PHE A 397 -17.37 -7.18 -6.13
N ALA A 398 -18.46 -6.54 -5.69
CA ALA A 398 -18.77 -5.18 -6.08
C ALA A 398 -17.67 -4.20 -5.64
N ILE A 399 -17.28 -4.22 -4.36
CA ILE A 399 -16.19 -3.36 -3.85
C ILE A 399 -14.85 -3.74 -4.48
N ARG A 400 -14.55 -5.04 -4.59
CA ARG A 400 -13.33 -5.53 -5.24
C ARG A 400 -13.19 -5.00 -6.68
N SER A 401 -14.27 -5.04 -7.44
CA SER A 401 -14.28 -4.53 -8.82
C SER A 401 -13.99 -3.04 -8.89
N VAL A 402 -14.52 -2.25 -7.95
CA VAL A 402 -14.22 -0.82 -7.82
C VAL A 402 -12.75 -0.60 -7.46
N LEU A 403 -12.24 -1.29 -6.42
CA LEU A 403 -10.86 -1.10 -5.95
C LEU A 403 -9.81 -1.56 -6.96
N MET A 404 -10.11 -2.55 -7.76
CA MET A 404 -9.18 -3.06 -8.77
C MET A 404 -9.41 -2.46 -10.16
N ASN A 405 -10.38 -1.55 -10.32
CA ASN A 405 -10.79 -0.97 -11.61
C ASN A 405 -11.08 -2.04 -12.69
N LEU A 406 -11.74 -3.15 -12.30
CA LEU A 406 -12.04 -4.25 -13.23
C LEU A 406 -13.26 -3.99 -14.11
N VAL A 407 -14.05 -2.98 -13.82
CA VAL A 407 -15.32 -2.65 -14.51
C VAL A 407 -15.12 -2.20 -15.96
N HIS A 408 -13.91 -1.84 -16.35
CA HIS A 408 -13.59 -1.39 -17.71
C HIS A 408 -13.25 -2.52 -18.70
N ARG A 409 -13.45 -3.79 -18.35
CA ARG A 409 -13.17 -4.95 -19.23
C ARG A 409 -14.33 -5.40 -20.11
N THR A 410 -15.49 -4.74 -20.07
CA THR A 410 -16.62 -4.99 -20.99
C THR A 410 -16.59 -3.97 -22.10
N GLY A 411 -15.71 -4.16 -23.05
CA GLY A 411 -15.60 -3.41 -24.29
C GLY A 411 -14.80 -4.23 -25.28
#